data_5b2eee415204dcb36301d4358422a99f
#
_entry.id   5b2eee415204dcb36301d4358422a99f
#
_cell.length_a   1.000
_cell.length_b   1.000
_cell.length_c   1.000
_cell.angle_alpha   90.00
_cell.angle_beta   90.00
_cell.angle_gamma   90.00
#
_symmetry.space_group_name_H-M   'P 1'
#
loop_
_entity.id
_entity.type
_entity.pdbx_description
1 polymer ?
#
loop_
_entity_poly.entity_id
_entity_poly.type
_entity_poly.pdbx_seq_one_letter_code
_entity_poly.pdbx_strand_id
1 'polypeptide(L)'
;MKQNSKVIHEKYEFRNIHKDEIEQAAEIESICFPPNEACTYEHMESRIKKASDLFLVVVDRETGKIAGFLNGLATDREHLTDDFFTDANLHDPEGVNIMLLGLDVLPEHQHQGLARELMEQYKKRECAKGRKKLILTCLPDKVEMYKKFGFKDHGIGDSVWGGEAWHEMDSILN
;
A
#
# COMPACT_ATOMS: atom_id res chain seq x y z
N MET A 1 -0.22 23.33 -3.37
CA MET A 1 -0.49 21.91 -3.67
C MET A 1 0.12 21.45 -5.01
N LYS A 2 -0.16 22.10 -6.13
CA LYS A 2 0.46 21.75 -7.43
C LYS A 2 2.00 21.89 -7.44
N GLN A 3 2.54 22.79 -6.65
CA GLN A 3 3.98 23.03 -6.55
C GLN A 3 4.74 21.91 -5.83
N ASN A 4 4.12 21.30 -4.79
CA ASN A 4 4.69 20.15 -4.08
C ASN A 4 4.73 18.89 -4.96
N SER A 5 3.69 18.64 -5.75
CA SER A 5 3.63 17.51 -6.68
C SER A 5 4.74 17.60 -7.73
N LYS A 6 4.98 18.79 -8.28
CA LYS A 6 6.05 19.01 -9.26
C LYS A 6 7.43 18.70 -8.68
N VAL A 7 7.72 19.20 -7.46
CA VAL A 7 9.00 18.94 -6.77
C VAL A 7 9.18 17.43 -6.50
N ILE A 8 8.12 16.74 -6.08
CA ILE A 8 8.16 15.30 -5.86
C ILE A 8 8.56 14.57 -7.15
N HIS A 9 7.93 14.89 -8.28
CA HIS A 9 8.20 14.22 -9.56
C HIS A 9 9.58 14.57 -10.15
N GLU A 10 10.19 15.66 -9.75
CA GLU A 10 11.58 15.99 -10.10
C GLU A 10 12.57 15.10 -9.37
N LYS A 11 12.29 14.74 -8.10
CA LYS A 11 13.17 13.94 -7.25
C LYS A 11 12.89 12.45 -7.31
N TYR A 12 11.66 12.07 -7.59
CA TYR A 12 11.17 10.69 -7.47
C TYR A 12 10.44 10.23 -8.72
N GLU A 13 10.61 8.95 -9.03
CA GLU A 13 9.86 8.25 -10.07
C GLU A 13 8.84 7.31 -9.41
N PHE A 14 7.63 7.27 -9.95
CA PHE A 14 6.57 6.35 -9.51
C PHE A 14 6.32 5.33 -10.61
N ARG A 15 6.42 4.05 -10.27
CA ARG A 15 6.23 2.95 -11.23
C ARG A 15 5.83 1.67 -10.51
N ASN A 16 5.43 0.67 -11.29
CA ASN A 16 5.25 -0.66 -10.73
C ASN A 16 6.59 -1.27 -10.32
N ILE A 17 6.57 -2.11 -9.30
CA ILE A 17 7.76 -2.84 -8.85
C ILE A 17 8.26 -3.78 -9.95
N HIS A 18 9.57 -3.99 -10.00
CA HIS A 18 10.20 -5.01 -10.84
C HIS A 18 10.38 -6.30 -10.06
N LYS A 19 10.37 -7.44 -10.76
CA LYS A 19 10.48 -8.77 -10.12
C LYS A 19 11.84 -9.03 -9.46
N ASP A 20 12.86 -8.28 -9.82
CA ASP A 20 14.20 -8.35 -9.21
C ASP A 20 14.36 -7.42 -7.99
N GLU A 21 13.28 -6.77 -7.55
CA GLU A 21 13.29 -5.83 -6.42
C GLU A 21 12.66 -6.40 -5.14
N ILE A 22 12.42 -7.71 -5.08
CA ILE A 22 11.78 -8.38 -3.93
C ILE A 22 12.57 -8.15 -2.63
N GLU A 23 13.88 -8.35 -2.69
CA GLU A 23 14.77 -8.19 -1.53
C GLU A 23 14.70 -6.76 -0.98
N GLN A 24 14.73 -5.77 -1.87
CA GLN A 24 14.63 -4.37 -1.49
C GLN A 24 13.29 -4.04 -0.83
N ALA A 25 12.19 -4.56 -1.38
CA ALA A 25 10.85 -4.36 -0.79
C ALA A 25 10.73 -5.01 0.58
N ALA A 26 11.24 -6.23 0.76
CA ALA A 26 11.21 -6.94 2.04
C ALA A 26 12.04 -6.22 3.10
N GLU A 27 13.19 -5.67 2.72
CA GLU A 27 14.02 -4.86 3.62
C GLU A 27 13.29 -3.59 4.08
N ILE A 28 12.65 -2.88 3.16
CA ILE A 28 11.88 -1.67 3.48
C ILE A 28 10.75 -2.00 4.46
N GLU A 29 10.03 -3.07 4.23
CA GLU A 29 8.97 -3.52 5.13
C GLU A 29 9.50 -3.78 6.54
N SER A 30 10.64 -4.44 6.67
CA SER A 30 11.26 -4.72 7.96
C SER A 30 11.75 -3.47 8.70
N ILE A 31 12.06 -2.41 7.96
CA ILE A 31 12.45 -1.11 8.54
C ILE A 31 11.20 -0.33 8.99
N CYS A 32 10.14 -0.36 8.18
CA CYS A 32 8.93 0.45 8.42
C CYS A 32 8.00 -0.15 9.48
N PHE A 33 8.02 -1.47 9.69
CA PHE A 33 7.12 -2.16 10.59
C PHE A 33 7.85 -3.05 11.59
N PRO A 34 7.33 -3.19 12.83
CA PRO A 34 7.90 -4.12 13.80
C PRO A 34 7.72 -5.58 13.36
N PRO A 35 8.52 -6.53 13.91
CA PRO A 35 8.48 -7.94 13.46
C PRO A 35 7.12 -8.62 13.53
N ASN A 36 6.25 -8.23 14.46
CA ASN A 36 4.91 -8.80 14.58
C ASN A 36 3.93 -8.31 13.50
N GLU A 37 4.26 -7.23 12.79
CA GLU A 37 3.41 -6.62 11.75
C GLU A 37 3.98 -6.81 10.35
N ALA A 38 5.30 -6.76 10.19
CA ALA A 38 5.98 -6.87 8.91
C ALA A 38 5.71 -8.23 8.25
N CYS A 39 5.46 -8.24 6.94
CA CYS A 39 5.34 -9.49 6.20
C CYS A 39 6.71 -10.13 5.99
N THR A 40 6.73 -11.44 5.76
CA THR A 40 7.97 -12.18 5.48
C THR A 40 8.44 -11.93 4.04
N TYR A 41 9.69 -12.30 3.75
CA TYR A 41 10.23 -12.30 2.40
C TYR A 41 9.37 -13.13 1.44
N GLU A 42 8.97 -14.31 1.86
CA GLU A 42 8.15 -15.22 1.04
C GLU A 42 6.79 -14.64 0.70
N HIS A 43 6.15 -13.97 1.66
CA HIS A 43 4.88 -13.28 1.41
C HIS A 43 5.06 -12.10 0.46
N MET A 44 6.13 -11.33 0.64
CA MET A 44 6.47 -10.21 -0.24
C MET A 44 6.72 -10.70 -1.67
N GLU A 45 7.50 -11.76 -1.82
CA GLU A 45 7.75 -12.40 -3.11
C GLU A 45 6.46 -12.85 -3.80
N SER A 46 5.56 -13.50 -3.06
CA SER A 46 4.27 -13.95 -3.60
C SER A 46 3.41 -12.79 -4.10
N ARG A 47 3.34 -11.69 -3.35
CA ARG A 47 2.60 -10.49 -3.75
C ARG A 47 3.15 -9.89 -5.04
N ILE A 48 4.47 -9.79 -5.14
CA ILE A 48 5.14 -9.22 -6.32
C ILE A 48 4.95 -10.12 -7.54
N LYS A 49 5.04 -11.43 -7.38
CA LYS A 49 4.83 -12.39 -8.48
C LYS A 49 3.39 -12.42 -8.96
N LYS A 50 2.43 -12.31 -8.05
CA LYS A 50 1.00 -12.43 -8.37
C LYS A 50 0.35 -11.11 -8.80
N ALA A 51 0.78 -9.99 -8.24
CA ALA A 51 0.10 -8.69 -8.37
C ALA A 51 1.08 -7.52 -8.48
N SER A 52 2.10 -7.62 -9.34
CA SER A 52 3.09 -6.54 -9.54
C SER A 52 2.45 -5.25 -10.07
N ASP A 53 1.32 -5.35 -10.78
CA ASP A 53 0.56 -4.20 -11.27
C ASP A 53 -0.22 -3.46 -10.16
N LEU A 54 -0.33 -4.07 -8.98
CA LEU A 54 -0.89 -3.48 -7.76
C LEU A 54 0.18 -3.13 -6.73
N PHE A 55 1.44 -3.12 -7.15
CA PHE A 55 2.58 -2.81 -6.30
C PHE A 55 3.30 -1.57 -6.85
N LEU A 56 2.87 -0.40 -6.38
CA LEU A 56 3.39 0.90 -6.81
C LEU A 56 4.58 1.28 -5.94
N VAL A 57 5.74 1.52 -6.54
CA VAL A 57 6.94 1.98 -5.84
C VAL A 57 7.24 3.44 -6.17
N VAL A 58 7.85 4.13 -5.23
CA VAL A 58 8.46 5.44 -5.42
C VAL A 58 9.98 5.28 -5.34
N VAL A 59 10.68 5.71 -6.38
CA VAL A 59 12.12 5.51 -6.55
C VAL A 59 12.82 6.86 -6.48
N ASP A 60 13.86 6.94 -5.65
CA ASP A 60 14.76 8.10 -5.60
C ASP A 60 15.57 8.16 -6.90
N ARG A 61 15.38 9.22 -7.69
CA ARG A 61 16.07 9.38 -8.99
C ARG A 61 17.58 9.52 -8.84
N GLU A 62 18.05 10.03 -7.71
CA GLU A 62 19.48 10.22 -7.45
C GLU A 62 20.18 8.89 -7.23
N THR A 63 19.58 7.99 -6.46
CA THR A 63 20.20 6.70 -6.08
C THR A 63 19.71 5.52 -6.91
N GLY A 64 18.57 5.65 -7.57
CA GLY A 64 17.90 4.55 -8.25
C GLY A 64 17.26 3.52 -7.31
N LYS A 65 17.23 3.80 -6.01
CA LYS A 65 16.68 2.90 -4.99
C LYS A 65 15.24 3.25 -4.62
N ILE A 66 14.47 2.24 -4.24
CA ILE A 66 13.10 2.42 -3.76
C ILE A 66 13.11 3.18 -2.43
N ALA A 67 12.29 4.23 -2.34
CA ALA A 67 12.11 5.04 -1.15
C ALA A 67 10.85 4.64 -0.36
N GLY A 68 9.91 3.97 -1.02
CA GLY A 68 8.67 3.54 -0.41
C GLY A 68 7.76 2.85 -1.42
N PHE A 69 6.63 2.34 -0.95
CA PHE A 69 5.66 1.67 -1.82
C PHE A 69 4.26 1.60 -1.21
N LEU A 70 3.30 1.28 -2.07
CA LEU A 70 1.92 0.95 -1.70
C LEU A 70 1.51 -0.28 -2.49
N ASN A 71 1.06 -1.33 -1.79
CA ASN A 71 0.70 -2.58 -2.45
C ASN A 71 -0.62 -3.15 -1.95
N GLY A 72 -1.25 -3.98 -2.78
CA GLY A 72 -2.51 -4.61 -2.47
C GLY A 72 -2.82 -5.81 -3.36
N LEU A 73 -3.96 -6.42 -3.09
CA LEU A 73 -4.52 -7.52 -3.89
C LEU A 73 -5.94 -7.15 -4.29
N ALA A 74 -6.35 -7.53 -5.51
CA ALA A 74 -7.72 -7.34 -5.97
C ALA A 74 -8.62 -8.50 -5.53
N THR A 75 -9.89 -8.20 -5.25
CA THR A 75 -10.87 -9.17 -4.76
C THR A 75 -12.28 -8.62 -4.91
N ASP A 76 -13.27 -9.50 -4.87
CA ASP A 76 -14.68 -9.10 -4.74
C ASP A 76 -15.14 -9.01 -3.29
N ARG A 77 -14.32 -9.41 -2.33
CA ARG A 77 -14.65 -9.32 -0.90
C ARG A 77 -14.78 -7.87 -0.46
N GLU A 78 -15.63 -7.66 0.55
CA GLU A 78 -15.98 -6.34 1.09
C GLU A 78 -15.22 -5.97 2.36
N HIS A 79 -14.54 -6.95 3.00
CA HIS A 79 -13.82 -6.75 4.26
C HIS A 79 -12.43 -7.37 4.20
N LEU A 80 -11.47 -6.71 4.86
CA LEU A 80 -10.10 -7.20 4.93
C LEU A 80 -9.97 -8.20 6.09
N THR A 81 -9.58 -9.42 5.73
CA THR A 81 -9.27 -10.50 6.68
C THR A 81 -7.78 -10.83 6.63
N ASP A 82 -7.25 -11.43 7.69
CA ASP A 82 -5.80 -11.64 7.85
C ASP A 82 -5.18 -12.57 6.81
N ASP A 83 -5.97 -13.43 6.17
CA ASP A 83 -5.50 -14.30 5.09
C ASP A 83 -4.94 -13.53 3.89
N PHE A 84 -5.38 -12.30 3.65
CA PHE A 84 -4.80 -11.45 2.60
C PHE A 84 -3.32 -11.14 2.82
N PHE A 85 -2.88 -11.09 4.08
CA PHE A 85 -1.47 -10.80 4.39
C PHE A 85 -0.54 -11.97 4.08
N THR A 86 -1.06 -13.21 4.09
CA THR A 86 -0.26 -14.43 3.98
C THR A 86 -0.51 -15.25 2.73
N ASP A 87 -1.57 -14.96 1.97
CA ASP A 87 -1.96 -15.75 0.80
C ASP A 87 -2.25 -14.87 -0.42
N ALA A 88 -1.23 -14.66 -1.25
CA ALA A 88 -1.37 -13.89 -2.48
C ALA A 88 -2.19 -14.62 -3.56
N ASN A 89 -2.52 -15.89 -3.38
CA ASN A 89 -3.43 -16.62 -4.28
C ASN A 89 -4.88 -16.12 -4.18
N LEU A 90 -5.21 -15.35 -3.15
CA LEU A 90 -6.49 -14.66 -3.03
C LEU A 90 -6.65 -13.53 -4.05
N HIS A 91 -5.56 -13.11 -4.69
CA HIS A 91 -5.64 -12.09 -5.73
C HIS A 91 -6.47 -12.56 -6.91
N ASP A 92 -7.50 -11.79 -7.22
CA ASP A 92 -8.36 -11.95 -8.40
C ASP A 92 -8.19 -10.70 -9.28
N PRO A 93 -7.53 -10.81 -10.44
CA PRO A 93 -7.31 -9.65 -11.32
C PRO A 93 -8.60 -8.94 -11.75
N GLU A 94 -9.72 -9.65 -11.76
CA GLU A 94 -11.05 -9.11 -12.11
C GLU A 94 -11.82 -8.58 -10.91
N GLY A 95 -11.26 -8.67 -9.70
CA GLY A 95 -11.90 -8.20 -8.47
C GLY A 95 -12.19 -6.70 -8.52
N VAL A 96 -13.32 -6.30 -7.94
CA VAL A 96 -13.78 -4.91 -7.99
C VAL A 96 -13.19 -4.04 -6.88
N ASN A 97 -12.67 -4.66 -5.82
CA ASN A 97 -12.06 -3.97 -4.68
C ASN A 97 -10.58 -4.30 -4.57
N ILE A 98 -9.84 -3.42 -3.90
CA ILE A 98 -8.43 -3.65 -3.58
C ILE A 98 -8.29 -3.71 -2.06
N MET A 99 -7.69 -4.78 -1.54
CA MET A 99 -7.22 -4.85 -0.16
C MET A 99 -5.80 -4.32 -0.12
N LEU A 100 -5.61 -3.14 0.49
CA LEU A 100 -4.28 -2.54 0.64
C LEU A 100 -3.56 -3.22 1.79
N LEU A 101 -2.34 -3.70 1.55
CA LEU A 101 -1.60 -4.53 2.50
C LEU A 101 -0.40 -3.82 3.13
N GLY A 102 0.07 -2.75 2.53
CA GLY A 102 1.18 -2.00 3.10
C GLY A 102 1.43 -0.68 2.39
N LEU A 103 1.61 0.37 3.18
CA LEU A 103 2.05 1.69 2.76
C LEU A 103 3.33 1.99 3.54
N ASP A 104 4.45 1.94 2.86
CA ASP A 104 5.77 2.04 3.44
C ASP A 104 6.52 3.23 2.85
N VAL A 105 7.10 4.07 3.71
CA VAL A 105 8.04 5.12 3.29
C VAL A 105 9.23 5.06 4.24
N LEU A 106 10.44 4.91 3.69
CA LEU A 106 11.67 4.87 4.49
C LEU A 106 11.81 6.14 5.34
N PRO A 107 12.33 6.04 6.58
CA PRO A 107 12.44 7.19 7.49
C PRO A 107 13.10 8.42 6.86
N GLU A 108 14.17 8.25 6.09
CA GLU A 108 14.92 9.33 5.45
C GLU A 108 14.13 10.04 4.32
N HIS A 109 13.04 9.43 3.87
CA HIS A 109 12.18 9.98 2.81
C HIS A 109 10.80 10.43 3.32
N GLN A 110 10.54 10.34 4.62
CA GLN A 110 9.28 10.77 5.23
C GLN A 110 9.16 12.30 5.26
N HIS A 111 7.94 12.79 5.52
CA HIS A 111 7.61 14.22 5.66
C HIS A 111 7.82 15.05 4.38
N GLN A 112 7.76 14.40 3.22
CA GLN A 112 7.86 15.05 1.91
C GLN A 112 6.59 14.90 1.06
N GLY A 113 5.56 14.24 1.60
CA GLY A 113 4.30 14.00 0.91
C GLY A 113 4.27 12.74 0.04
N LEU A 114 5.24 11.82 0.18
CA LEU A 114 5.31 10.61 -0.65
C LEU A 114 4.14 9.65 -0.38
N ALA A 115 3.76 9.47 0.88
CA ALA A 115 2.62 8.60 1.21
C ALA A 115 1.32 9.09 0.55
N ARG A 116 1.08 10.39 0.59
CA ARG A 116 -0.08 11.01 -0.07
C ARG A 116 -0.02 10.81 -1.59
N GLU A 117 1.12 11.06 -2.20
CA GLU A 117 1.29 10.94 -3.65
C GLU A 117 1.13 9.49 -4.12
N LEU A 118 1.70 8.53 -3.38
CA LEU A 118 1.49 7.10 -3.64
C LEU A 118 -0.01 6.76 -3.63
N MET A 119 -0.72 7.23 -2.61
CA MET A 119 -2.15 6.96 -2.47
C MET A 119 -2.97 7.62 -3.59
N GLU A 120 -2.69 8.86 -3.93
CA GLU A 120 -3.40 9.57 -5.00
C GLU A 120 -3.20 8.92 -6.36
N GLN A 121 -1.96 8.52 -6.69
CA GLN A 121 -1.68 7.82 -7.94
C GLN A 121 -2.34 6.43 -7.97
N TYR A 122 -2.28 5.72 -6.87
CA TYR A 122 -2.90 4.39 -6.75
C TYR A 122 -4.41 4.48 -7.00
N LYS A 123 -5.09 5.43 -6.35
CA LYS A 123 -6.52 5.69 -6.56
C LYS A 123 -6.86 5.98 -8.02
N LYS A 124 -6.10 6.85 -8.67
CA LYS A 124 -6.31 7.19 -10.08
C LYS A 124 -6.17 5.98 -10.99
N ARG A 125 -5.13 5.18 -10.76
CA ARG A 125 -4.85 3.99 -11.58
C ARG A 125 -5.95 2.96 -11.43
N GLU A 126 -6.37 2.66 -10.21
CA GLU A 126 -7.39 1.66 -9.95
C GLU A 126 -8.78 2.13 -10.35
N CYS A 127 -9.09 3.41 -10.18
CA CYS A 127 -10.32 4.01 -10.69
C CYS A 127 -10.42 3.86 -12.22
N ALA A 128 -9.32 4.13 -12.94
CA ALA A 128 -9.27 3.99 -14.40
C ALA A 128 -9.49 2.54 -14.87
N LYS A 129 -9.16 1.56 -14.04
CA LYS A 129 -9.42 0.13 -14.30
C LYS A 129 -10.85 -0.30 -13.97
N GLY A 130 -11.67 0.58 -13.41
CA GLY A 130 -13.05 0.28 -13.03
C GLY A 130 -13.20 -0.31 -11.62
N ARG A 131 -12.17 -0.27 -10.79
CA ARG A 131 -12.26 -0.68 -9.39
C ARG A 131 -13.22 0.23 -8.63
N LYS A 132 -13.90 -0.31 -7.64
CA LYS A 132 -14.93 0.40 -6.87
C LYS A 132 -14.41 1.04 -5.61
N LYS A 133 -13.56 0.35 -4.85
CA LYS A 133 -13.01 0.89 -3.59
C LYS A 133 -11.67 0.28 -3.19
N LEU A 134 -10.94 1.03 -2.38
CA LEU A 134 -9.76 0.58 -1.65
C LEU A 134 -10.14 0.33 -0.20
N ILE A 135 -9.69 -0.78 0.36
CA ILE A 135 -9.97 -1.20 1.74
C ILE A 135 -8.62 -1.44 2.43
N LEU A 136 -8.48 -0.95 3.65
CA LEU A 136 -7.27 -1.17 4.46
C LEU A 136 -7.62 -1.37 5.93
N THR A 137 -6.64 -1.84 6.68
CA THR A 137 -6.66 -1.80 8.14
C THR A 137 -5.47 -1.00 8.64
N CYS A 138 -5.66 -0.26 9.73
CA CYS A 138 -4.60 0.51 10.35
C CYS A 138 -4.76 0.56 11.88
N LEU A 139 -3.66 0.82 12.56
CA LEU A 139 -3.67 1.08 13.99
C LEU A 139 -4.31 2.45 14.28
N PRO A 140 -4.83 2.66 15.51
CA PRO A 140 -5.53 3.90 15.85
C PRO A 140 -4.76 5.19 15.55
N ASP A 141 -3.44 5.19 15.69
CA ASP A 141 -2.59 6.37 15.46
C ASP A 141 -2.49 6.76 13.98
N LYS A 142 -2.92 5.90 13.05
CA LYS A 142 -2.91 6.17 11.60
C LYS A 142 -4.27 6.61 11.05
N VAL A 143 -5.34 6.49 11.82
CA VAL A 143 -6.70 6.79 11.36
C VAL A 143 -6.82 8.20 10.80
N GLU A 144 -6.30 9.21 11.49
CA GLU A 144 -6.38 10.59 11.04
C GLU A 144 -5.64 10.84 9.74
N MET A 145 -4.50 10.19 9.53
CA MET A 145 -3.75 10.28 8.27
C MET A 145 -4.58 9.74 7.11
N TYR A 146 -5.17 8.56 7.27
CA TYR A 146 -5.99 7.96 6.22
C TYR A 146 -7.29 8.72 5.97
N LYS A 147 -7.89 9.34 6.99
CA LYS A 147 -9.02 10.26 6.78
C LYS A 147 -8.63 11.42 5.86
N LYS A 148 -7.44 11.99 6.06
CA LYS A 148 -6.91 13.05 5.18
C LYS A 148 -6.68 12.57 3.75
N PHE A 149 -6.45 11.27 3.55
CA PHE A 149 -6.32 10.65 2.24
C PHE A 149 -7.68 10.26 1.63
N GLY A 150 -8.79 10.58 2.29
CA GLY A 150 -10.13 10.34 1.79
C GLY A 150 -10.76 9.02 2.23
N PHE A 151 -10.19 8.35 3.24
CA PHE A 151 -10.74 7.12 3.79
C PHE A 151 -11.75 7.37 4.89
N LYS A 152 -12.78 6.53 4.96
CA LYS A 152 -13.77 6.51 6.03
C LYS A 152 -13.41 5.42 7.03
N ASP A 153 -13.44 5.77 8.32
CA ASP A 153 -13.21 4.82 9.41
C ASP A 153 -14.50 4.09 9.76
N HIS A 154 -14.48 2.76 9.69
CA HIS A 154 -15.59 1.89 10.07
C HIS A 154 -15.43 1.30 11.48
N GLY A 155 -14.41 1.74 12.24
CA GLY A 155 -14.11 1.21 13.57
C GLY A 155 -13.28 -0.08 13.51
N ILE A 156 -13.20 -0.78 14.64
CA ILE A 156 -12.42 -2.01 14.74
C ILE A 156 -13.02 -3.08 13.83
N GLY A 157 -12.18 -3.61 12.92
CA GLY A 157 -12.56 -4.66 11.98
C GLY A 157 -12.20 -6.06 12.47
N ASP A 158 -12.19 -7.01 11.53
CA ASP A 158 -11.96 -8.43 11.83
C ASP A 158 -10.48 -8.79 11.99
N SER A 159 -9.57 -7.93 11.51
CA SER A 159 -8.13 -8.20 11.57
C SER A 159 -7.61 -8.17 13.01
N VAL A 160 -6.83 -9.19 13.35
CA VAL A 160 -6.07 -9.29 14.61
C VAL A 160 -4.58 -9.45 14.32
N TRP A 161 -4.12 -8.99 13.17
CA TRP A 161 -2.76 -9.13 12.70
C TRP A 161 -1.75 -8.64 13.75
N GLY A 162 -0.71 -9.43 13.97
CA GLY A 162 0.30 -9.10 14.99
C GLY A 162 -0.20 -9.10 16.44
N GLY A 163 -1.42 -9.59 16.70
CA GLY A 163 -2.05 -9.59 18.02
C GLY A 163 -2.64 -8.24 18.42
N GLU A 164 -2.91 -7.35 17.47
CA GLU A 164 -3.41 -6.00 17.71
C GLU A 164 -4.83 -5.81 17.19
N ALA A 165 -5.48 -4.73 17.62
CA ALA A 165 -6.81 -4.34 17.14
C ALA A 165 -6.63 -3.29 16.03
N TRP A 166 -7.25 -3.55 14.86
CA TRP A 166 -7.09 -2.71 13.68
C TRP A 166 -8.42 -2.07 13.27
N HIS A 167 -8.37 -0.79 12.93
CA HIS A 167 -9.49 -0.10 12.30
C HIS A 167 -9.58 -0.50 10.83
N GLU A 168 -10.78 -0.86 10.37
CA GLU A 168 -11.03 -1.05 8.94
C GLU A 168 -11.47 0.28 8.34
N MET A 169 -10.83 0.66 7.24
CA MET A 169 -11.12 1.90 6.54
C MET A 169 -11.28 1.63 5.04
N ASP A 170 -12.10 2.42 4.37
CA ASP A 170 -12.24 2.33 2.93
C ASP A 170 -12.35 3.70 2.26
N SER A 171 -12.07 3.72 0.95
CA SER A 171 -12.25 4.89 0.10
C SER A 171 -12.91 4.46 -1.21
N ILE A 172 -14.05 5.07 -1.51
CA ILE A 172 -14.79 4.80 -2.75
C ILE A 172 -14.08 5.50 -3.90
N LEU A 173 -13.88 4.79 -5.00
CA LEU A 173 -13.24 5.29 -6.21
C LEU A 173 -14.30 5.81 -7.19
N ASN A 174 -14.20 7.09 -7.53
CA ASN A 174 -15.13 7.76 -8.45
C ASN A 174 -14.37 8.38 -9.63
#